data_5fb23441ed703947a57aab061773c177
#
_entry.id   5fb23441ed703947a57aab061773c177
#
_cell.length_a   1.000
_cell.length_b   1.000
_cell.length_c   1.000
_cell.angle_alpha   90.00
_cell.angle_beta   90.00
_cell.angle_gamma   90.00
#
_symmetry.space_group_name_H-M   'P 1'
#
loop_
_entity.id
_entity.type
_entity.pdbx_description
1 polymer ?
#
loop_
_entity_poly.entity_id
_entity_poly.type
_entity_poly.pdbx_seq_one_letter_code
_entity_poly.pdbx_strand_id
1 'polypeptide(L)'
;MTLVFNKSTEALSSLVNVLLQLPGKSSYTEPCTALSNATIGQHTRHIIELYQCLLAGYPAGEINYDDRKRDMLYENDITAAVNLIKEIQLDLDRPDKPVKIMCQTEDNLVFIGSNYYREVLYNLEHCIHHQALIKVALLSIKDIEIADSFGVAPSTLQYRQQCAQ
;
A
#
# COMPACT_ATOMS: atom_id res chain seq x y z
N MET A 1 3.38 20.50 -0.96
CA MET A 1 2.93 19.10 -0.98
C MET A 1 1.56 19.01 -0.31
N THR A 2 0.59 18.37 -0.92
CA THR A 2 -0.75 18.24 -0.32
C THR A 2 -0.76 17.26 0.84
N LEU A 3 -1.70 17.40 1.77
CA LEU A 3 -1.82 16.54 2.95
C LEU A 3 -1.92 15.04 2.59
N VAL A 4 -2.59 14.71 1.48
CA VAL A 4 -2.76 13.31 1.06
C VAL A 4 -1.44 12.67 0.63
N PHE A 5 -0.56 13.41 -0.04
CA PHE A 5 0.77 12.90 -0.42
C PHE A 5 1.67 12.69 0.79
N ASN A 6 1.66 13.64 1.75
CA ASN A 6 2.43 13.48 2.98
C ASN A 6 2.01 12.19 3.70
N LYS A 7 0.70 11.98 3.89
CA LYS A 7 0.19 10.78 4.55
C LYS A 7 0.49 9.50 3.79
N SER A 8 0.42 9.51 2.45
CA SER A 8 0.80 8.36 1.63
C SER A 8 2.29 8.04 1.77
N THR A 9 3.14 9.06 1.72
CA THR A 9 4.59 8.92 1.91
C THR A 9 4.93 8.41 3.33
N GLU A 10 4.26 8.91 4.37
CA GLU A 10 4.41 8.45 5.75
C GLU A 10 4.01 6.98 5.89
N ALA A 11 2.87 6.58 5.33
CA ALA A 11 2.42 5.18 5.35
C ALA A 11 3.41 4.25 4.63
N LEU A 12 3.85 4.62 3.43
CA LEU A 12 4.84 3.86 2.68
C LEU A 12 6.20 3.79 3.41
N SER A 13 6.65 4.88 4.04
CA SER A 13 7.87 4.90 4.86
C SER A 13 7.75 3.97 6.07
N SER A 14 6.59 3.95 6.71
CA SER A 14 6.31 3.05 7.83
C SER A 14 6.37 1.58 7.40
N LEU A 15 5.87 1.25 6.21
CA LEU A 15 6.02 -0.09 5.63
C LEU A 15 7.49 -0.42 5.39
N VAL A 16 8.25 0.47 4.75
CA VAL A 16 9.70 0.27 4.53
C VAL A 16 10.44 0.01 5.84
N ASN A 17 10.17 0.80 6.88
CA ASN A 17 10.81 0.65 8.18
C ASN A 17 10.56 -0.73 8.80
N VAL A 18 9.37 -1.28 8.68
CA VAL A 18 9.04 -2.62 9.15
C VAL A 18 9.73 -3.71 8.31
N LEU A 19 9.71 -3.58 6.98
CA LEU A 19 10.34 -4.54 6.08
C LEU A 19 11.85 -4.67 6.32
N LEU A 20 12.53 -3.56 6.60
CA LEU A 20 13.97 -3.53 6.89
C LEU A 20 14.36 -4.16 8.23
N GLN A 21 13.40 -4.36 9.15
CA GLN A 21 13.64 -5.03 10.43
C GLN A 21 13.43 -6.55 10.35
N LEU A 22 12.87 -7.07 9.25
CA LEU A 22 12.64 -8.50 9.13
C LEU A 22 13.96 -9.28 9.21
N PRO A 23 14.03 -10.36 10.02
CA PRO A 23 15.28 -11.08 10.30
C PRO A 23 15.83 -11.85 9.09
N GLY A 24 15.11 -11.88 7.99
CA GLY A 24 15.54 -12.50 6.73
C GLY A 24 14.41 -12.76 5.75
N LYS A 25 14.78 -13.34 4.63
CA LYS A 25 13.86 -13.63 3.54
C LYS A 25 12.69 -14.54 3.97
N SER A 26 12.93 -15.53 4.81
CA SER A 26 11.90 -16.48 5.27
C SER A 26 10.75 -15.75 5.94
N SER A 27 11.02 -14.81 6.84
CA SER A 27 9.95 -14.05 7.51
C SER A 27 9.10 -13.19 6.57
N TYR A 28 9.60 -12.87 5.39
CA TYR A 28 8.89 -12.15 4.34
C TYR A 28 8.04 -13.06 3.44
N THR A 29 8.51 -14.28 3.21
CA THR A 29 7.94 -15.22 2.23
C THR A 29 7.23 -16.42 2.86
N GLU A 30 7.31 -16.62 4.18
CA GLU A 30 6.59 -17.69 4.85
C GLU A 30 5.08 -17.42 4.94
N PRO A 31 4.24 -18.43 4.62
CA PRO A 31 2.80 -18.32 4.78
C PRO A 31 2.40 -18.10 6.24
N CYS A 32 1.55 -17.11 6.50
CA CYS A 32 0.98 -16.86 7.82
C CYS A 32 -0.45 -17.42 7.91
N THR A 33 -0.66 -18.39 8.78
CA THR A 33 -1.98 -19.04 8.95
C THR A 33 -3.08 -18.04 9.31
N ALA A 34 -2.76 -17.03 10.14
CA ALA A 34 -3.69 -15.97 10.52
C ALA A 34 -4.08 -15.06 9.35
N LEU A 35 -3.36 -15.11 8.22
CA LEU A 35 -3.64 -14.38 6.98
C LEU A 35 -4.15 -15.32 5.86
N SER A 36 -4.81 -16.40 6.18
CA SER A 36 -5.24 -17.41 5.21
C SER A 36 -4.09 -17.94 4.34
N ASN A 37 -2.92 -18.12 4.95
CA ASN A 37 -1.67 -18.53 4.33
C ASN A 37 -1.06 -17.49 3.35
N ALA A 38 -1.52 -16.25 3.34
CA ALA A 38 -0.82 -15.20 2.64
C ALA A 38 0.48 -14.81 3.35
N THR A 39 1.44 -14.25 2.61
CA THR A 39 2.75 -13.83 3.12
C THR A 39 2.81 -12.30 3.29
N ILE A 40 3.77 -11.80 4.07
CA ILE A 40 4.07 -10.36 4.13
C ILE A 40 4.43 -9.86 2.72
N GLY A 41 5.21 -10.64 1.96
CA GLY A 41 5.59 -10.32 0.59
C GLY A 41 4.40 -10.15 -0.35
N GLN A 42 3.39 -11.02 -0.27
CA GLN A 42 2.17 -10.90 -1.07
C GLN A 42 1.40 -9.63 -0.79
N HIS A 43 1.24 -9.26 0.48
CA HIS A 43 0.61 -7.99 0.86
C HIS A 43 1.43 -6.79 0.43
N THR A 44 2.76 -6.84 0.57
CA THR A 44 3.66 -5.77 0.12
C THR A 44 3.61 -5.59 -1.39
N ARG A 45 3.71 -6.67 -2.17
CA ARG A 45 3.54 -6.63 -3.62
C ARG A 45 2.20 -5.99 -4.01
N HIS A 46 1.12 -6.38 -3.35
CA HIS A 46 -0.20 -5.85 -3.65
C HIS A 46 -0.29 -4.32 -3.45
N ILE A 47 0.27 -3.80 -2.35
CA ILE A 47 0.38 -2.35 -2.13
C ILE A 47 1.13 -1.69 -3.27
N ILE A 48 2.32 -2.20 -3.59
CA ILE A 48 3.19 -1.68 -4.66
C ILE A 48 2.45 -1.61 -6.00
N GLU A 49 1.81 -2.71 -6.39
CA GLU A 49 1.14 -2.83 -7.69
C GLU A 49 -0.04 -1.88 -7.85
N LEU A 50 -0.77 -1.58 -6.78
CA LEU A 50 -1.85 -0.59 -6.83
C LEU A 50 -1.31 0.82 -7.09
N TYR A 51 -0.26 1.22 -6.39
CA TYR A 51 0.40 2.51 -6.68
C TYR A 51 1.00 2.54 -8.10
N GLN A 52 1.57 1.44 -8.58
CA GLN A 52 2.06 1.36 -9.96
C GLN A 52 0.93 1.54 -10.98
N CYS A 53 -0.25 0.92 -10.78
CA CYS A 53 -1.41 1.15 -11.64
C CYS A 53 -1.84 2.62 -11.66
N LEU A 54 -1.89 3.26 -10.49
CA LEU A 54 -2.20 4.68 -10.37
C LEU A 54 -1.23 5.54 -11.17
N LEU A 55 0.08 5.36 -10.95
CA LEU A 55 1.13 6.16 -11.58
C LEU A 55 1.23 5.91 -13.08
N ALA A 56 1.07 4.66 -13.53
CA ALA A 56 1.09 4.31 -14.95
C ALA A 56 -0.14 4.82 -15.70
N GLY A 57 -1.31 4.83 -15.07
CA GLY A 57 -2.54 5.35 -15.66
C GLY A 57 -2.65 6.88 -15.65
N TYR A 58 -1.85 7.55 -14.81
CA TYR A 58 -1.92 9.01 -14.69
C TYR A 58 -1.75 9.75 -16.02
N PRO A 59 -0.74 9.47 -16.88
CA PRO A 59 -0.58 10.24 -18.13
C PRO A 59 -1.83 10.21 -19.02
N ALA A 60 -2.42 9.03 -19.22
CA ALA A 60 -3.62 8.85 -20.03
C ALA A 60 -4.91 9.32 -19.33
N GLY A 61 -4.90 9.41 -18.00
CA GLY A 61 -6.11 9.67 -17.21
C GLY A 61 -7.04 8.47 -17.12
N GLU A 62 -6.54 7.26 -17.35
CA GLU A 62 -7.26 6.00 -17.27
C GLU A 62 -6.49 5.01 -16.41
N ILE A 63 -7.10 4.56 -15.33
CA ILE A 63 -6.47 3.70 -14.32
C ILE A 63 -7.21 2.37 -14.29
N ASN A 64 -6.45 1.27 -14.39
CA ASN A 64 -6.98 -0.08 -14.26
C ASN A 64 -6.26 -0.80 -13.11
N TYR A 65 -6.94 -0.96 -11.98
CA TYR A 65 -6.40 -1.67 -10.83
C TYR A 65 -6.47 -3.19 -10.97
N ASP A 66 -7.20 -3.71 -11.97
CA ASP A 66 -7.28 -5.15 -12.23
C ASP A 66 -6.10 -5.64 -13.09
N ASP A 67 -5.47 -4.74 -13.87
CA ASP A 67 -4.33 -5.03 -14.75
C ASP A 67 -2.98 -4.98 -13.99
N ARG A 68 -2.91 -5.65 -12.84
CA ARG A 68 -1.67 -5.79 -12.07
C ARG A 68 -0.80 -6.90 -12.62
N LYS A 69 0.49 -6.63 -12.73
CA LYS A 69 1.46 -7.60 -13.28
C LYS A 69 1.68 -8.82 -12.41
N ARG A 70 1.36 -8.76 -11.11
CA ARG A 70 1.64 -9.79 -10.10
C ARG A 70 3.10 -10.22 -10.12
N ASP A 71 4.01 -9.22 -10.13
CA ASP A 71 5.44 -9.45 -10.24
C ASP A 71 5.98 -10.13 -8.98
N MET A 72 6.40 -11.37 -9.15
CA MET A 72 6.93 -12.23 -8.07
C MET A 72 8.23 -11.69 -7.46
N LEU A 73 8.93 -10.77 -8.12
CA LEU A 73 10.13 -10.16 -7.58
C LEU A 73 9.83 -9.44 -6.27
N TYR A 74 8.79 -8.59 -6.25
CA TYR A 74 8.42 -7.79 -5.06
C TYR A 74 7.80 -8.61 -3.94
N GLU A 75 7.34 -9.82 -4.23
CA GLU A 75 6.84 -10.77 -3.25
C GLU A 75 7.96 -11.58 -2.59
N ASN A 76 9.11 -11.72 -3.26
CA ASN A 76 10.19 -12.63 -2.84
C ASN A 76 11.50 -11.92 -2.48
N ASP A 77 11.61 -10.62 -2.75
CA ASP A 77 12.82 -9.83 -2.50
C ASP A 77 12.47 -8.51 -1.79
N ILE A 78 12.85 -8.43 -0.52
CA ILE A 78 12.62 -7.26 0.34
C ILE A 78 13.33 -6.03 -0.24
N THR A 79 14.55 -6.19 -0.75
CA THR A 79 15.34 -5.06 -1.26
C THR A 79 14.70 -4.47 -2.51
N ALA A 80 14.25 -5.33 -3.42
CA ALA A 80 13.52 -4.89 -4.61
C ALA A 80 12.21 -4.17 -4.25
N ALA A 81 11.44 -4.72 -3.30
CA ALA A 81 10.21 -4.10 -2.82
C ALA A 81 10.47 -2.72 -2.18
N VAL A 82 11.46 -2.62 -1.30
CA VAL A 82 11.84 -1.36 -0.63
C VAL A 82 12.29 -0.30 -1.63
N ASN A 83 13.10 -0.67 -2.61
CA ASN A 83 13.57 0.27 -3.62
C ASN A 83 12.40 0.82 -4.45
N LEU A 84 11.51 -0.04 -4.90
CA LEU A 84 10.34 0.39 -5.68
C LEU A 84 9.37 1.24 -4.86
N ILE A 85 9.17 0.94 -3.58
CA ILE A 85 8.37 1.81 -2.69
C ILE A 85 8.98 3.23 -2.64
N LYS A 86 10.30 3.35 -2.53
CA LYS A 86 10.99 4.65 -2.55
C LYS A 86 10.82 5.40 -3.88
N GLU A 87 10.89 4.69 -5.00
CA GLU A 87 10.61 5.27 -6.33
C GLU A 87 9.16 5.77 -6.42
N ILE A 88 8.19 4.99 -5.95
CA ILE A 88 6.78 5.40 -5.89
C ILE A 88 6.62 6.69 -5.07
N GLN A 89 7.26 6.79 -3.90
CA GLN A 89 7.18 7.98 -3.05
C GLN A 89 7.69 9.25 -3.76
N LEU A 90 8.73 9.12 -4.58
CA LEU A 90 9.29 10.25 -5.35
C LEU A 90 8.38 10.69 -6.50
N ASP A 91 7.63 9.77 -7.09
CA ASP A 91 6.80 10.02 -8.28
C ASP A 91 5.33 10.35 -7.95
N LEU A 92 4.93 10.26 -6.69
CA LEU A 92 3.53 10.39 -6.28
C LEU A 92 3.00 11.83 -6.31
N ASP A 93 3.86 12.84 -6.08
CA ASP A 93 3.44 14.25 -5.99
C ASP A 93 3.22 14.87 -7.38
N ARG A 94 2.03 14.65 -7.93
CA ARG A 94 1.61 15.14 -9.23
C ARG A 94 0.37 16.03 -9.10
N PRO A 95 0.12 16.99 -10.03
CA PRO A 95 -1.10 17.80 -10.04
C PRO A 95 -2.38 16.97 -10.08
N ASP A 96 -3.44 17.47 -9.42
CA ASP A 96 -4.77 16.86 -9.56
C ASP A 96 -5.30 17.02 -10.98
N LYS A 97 -5.97 15.99 -11.46
CA LYS A 97 -6.70 16.00 -12.73
C LYS A 97 -7.80 14.95 -12.74
N PRO A 98 -8.84 15.12 -13.57
CA PRO A 98 -9.82 14.07 -13.81
C PRO A 98 -9.16 12.78 -14.33
N VAL A 99 -9.59 11.65 -13.79
CA VAL A 99 -9.22 10.30 -14.24
C VAL A 99 -10.46 9.42 -14.34
N LYS A 100 -10.36 8.31 -15.04
CA LYS A 100 -11.40 7.28 -15.13
C LYS A 100 -10.84 5.97 -14.60
N ILE A 101 -11.59 5.32 -13.74
CA ILE A 101 -11.26 3.98 -13.26
C ILE A 101 -11.93 2.96 -14.16
N MET A 102 -11.14 2.09 -14.75
CA MET A 102 -11.60 0.98 -15.57
C MET A 102 -11.98 -0.18 -14.65
N CYS A 103 -13.22 -0.62 -14.74
CA CYS A 103 -13.72 -1.77 -13.98
C CYS A 103 -14.29 -2.79 -14.97
N GLN A 104 -13.76 -4.00 -14.97
CA GLN A 104 -14.30 -5.11 -15.76
C GLN A 104 -15.41 -5.77 -14.96
N THR A 105 -16.62 -5.79 -15.52
CA THR A 105 -17.72 -6.65 -15.07
C THR A 105 -17.79 -7.91 -15.92
N GLU A 106 -18.65 -8.87 -15.56
CA GLU A 106 -18.79 -10.12 -16.32
C GLU A 106 -19.08 -9.88 -17.82
N ASP A 107 -19.88 -8.86 -18.14
CA ASP A 107 -20.36 -8.60 -19.50
C ASP A 107 -19.80 -7.31 -20.13
N ASN A 108 -19.28 -6.37 -19.34
CA ASN A 108 -18.95 -5.03 -19.83
C ASN A 108 -17.73 -4.43 -19.15
N LEU A 109 -17.02 -3.56 -19.91
CA LEU A 109 -16.05 -2.62 -19.37
C LEU A 109 -16.78 -1.33 -18.95
N VAL A 110 -16.70 -0.97 -17.69
CA VAL A 110 -17.33 0.21 -17.12
C VAL A 110 -16.25 1.23 -16.72
N PHE A 111 -16.52 2.52 -16.97
CA PHE A 111 -15.64 3.61 -16.54
C PHE A 111 -16.31 4.41 -15.43
N ILE A 112 -15.64 4.53 -14.30
CA ILE A 112 -16.09 5.33 -13.15
C ILE A 112 -15.25 6.62 -13.11
N GLY A 113 -15.92 7.78 -13.12
CA GLY A 113 -15.25 9.07 -13.00
C GLY A 113 -14.63 9.28 -11.62
N SER A 114 -13.37 9.78 -11.58
CA SER A 114 -12.62 10.10 -10.38
C SER A 114 -11.66 11.26 -10.64
N ASN A 115 -10.77 11.55 -9.70
CA ASN A 115 -9.63 12.43 -9.87
C ASN A 115 -8.39 11.86 -9.20
N TYR A 116 -7.23 12.36 -9.58
CA TYR A 116 -5.96 11.81 -9.11
C TYR A 116 -5.81 11.84 -7.59
N TYR A 117 -6.19 12.94 -6.93
CA TYR A 117 -6.09 13.03 -5.46
C TYR A 117 -6.98 12.03 -4.74
N ARG A 118 -8.20 11.78 -5.27
CA ARG A 118 -9.10 10.75 -4.74
C ARG A 118 -8.46 9.36 -4.87
N GLU A 119 -7.78 9.09 -5.97
CA GLU A 119 -7.14 7.81 -6.20
C GLU A 119 -5.86 7.64 -5.35
N VAL A 120 -5.10 8.71 -5.08
CA VAL A 120 -4.01 8.68 -4.07
C VAL A 120 -4.58 8.37 -2.69
N LEU A 121 -5.71 8.96 -2.31
CA LEU A 121 -6.38 8.67 -1.04
C LEU A 121 -6.85 7.20 -0.97
N TYR A 122 -7.42 6.67 -2.05
CA TYR A 122 -7.80 5.25 -2.13
C TYR A 122 -6.61 4.32 -1.90
N ASN A 123 -5.49 4.60 -2.58
CA ASN A 123 -4.27 3.81 -2.42
C ASN A 123 -3.69 3.92 -0.99
N LEU A 124 -3.78 5.09 -0.36
CA LEU A 124 -3.40 5.28 1.04
C LEU A 124 -4.26 4.42 1.98
N GLU A 125 -5.58 4.48 1.84
CA GLU A 125 -6.51 3.70 2.67
C GLU A 125 -6.28 2.20 2.49
N HIS A 126 -6.04 1.77 1.25
CA HIS A 126 -5.73 0.39 0.92
C HIS A 126 -4.36 -0.06 1.47
N CYS A 127 -3.35 0.82 1.40
CA CYS A 127 -2.05 0.59 2.03
C CYS A 127 -2.19 0.37 3.54
N ILE A 128 -2.94 1.23 4.24
CA ILE A 128 -3.21 1.10 5.69
C ILE A 128 -3.94 -0.21 5.99
N HIS A 129 -4.91 -0.60 5.17
CA HIS A 129 -5.60 -1.88 5.32
C HIS A 129 -4.61 -3.07 5.25
N HIS A 130 -3.75 -3.10 4.24
CA HIS A 130 -2.75 -4.16 4.11
C HIS A 130 -1.67 -4.09 5.18
N GLN A 131 -1.31 -2.92 5.68
CA GLN A 131 -0.44 -2.78 6.85
C GLN A 131 -1.06 -3.42 8.10
N ALA A 132 -2.38 -3.28 8.30
CA ALA A 132 -3.06 -3.94 9.41
C ALA A 132 -2.97 -5.47 9.31
N LEU A 133 -3.09 -6.02 8.11
CA LEU A 133 -2.88 -7.45 7.85
C LEU A 133 -1.42 -7.86 8.10
N ILE A 134 -0.45 -7.13 7.56
CA ILE A 134 0.97 -7.35 7.81
C ILE A 134 1.28 -7.30 9.32
N LYS A 135 0.68 -6.37 10.08
CA LYS A 135 0.83 -6.29 11.53
C LYS A 135 0.46 -7.59 12.23
N VAL A 136 -0.59 -8.28 11.77
CA VAL A 136 -0.98 -9.59 12.33
C VAL A 136 0.15 -10.64 12.14
N ALA A 137 0.77 -10.68 10.96
CA ALA A 137 1.91 -11.58 10.73
C ALA A 137 3.13 -11.22 11.60
N LEU A 138 3.38 -9.92 11.79
CA LEU A 138 4.51 -9.42 12.58
C LEU A 138 4.43 -9.77 14.06
N LEU A 139 3.23 -10.01 14.62
CA LEU A 139 3.05 -10.41 16.02
C LEU A 139 3.73 -11.73 16.38
N SER A 140 4.02 -12.57 15.39
CA SER A 140 4.76 -13.82 15.57
C SER A 140 6.27 -13.68 15.46
N ILE A 141 6.77 -12.50 15.05
CA ILE A 141 8.20 -12.25 14.84
C ILE A 141 8.71 -11.39 16.01
N LYS A 142 9.81 -11.83 16.63
CA LYS A 142 10.42 -11.12 17.77
C LYS A 142 11.24 -9.92 17.31
N ASP A 143 11.41 -8.96 18.21
CA ASP A 143 12.33 -7.84 18.07
C ASP A 143 12.05 -6.90 16.87
N ILE A 144 10.75 -6.78 16.47
CA ILE A 144 10.30 -5.81 15.47
C ILE A 144 9.59 -4.66 16.17
N GLU A 145 10.10 -3.46 15.98
CA GLU A 145 9.46 -2.23 16.44
C GLU A 145 8.36 -1.79 15.45
N ILE A 146 7.11 -1.82 15.91
CA ILE A 146 5.96 -1.43 15.11
C ILE A 146 5.38 -0.15 15.69
N ALA A 147 5.36 0.92 14.90
CA ALA A 147 4.74 2.17 15.30
C ALA A 147 3.23 1.97 15.62
N ASP A 148 2.71 2.68 16.61
CA ASP A 148 1.29 2.61 16.98
C ASP A 148 0.35 2.96 15.83
N SER A 149 0.81 3.83 14.92
CA SER A 149 0.08 4.25 13.73
C SER A 149 0.09 3.22 12.60
N PHE A 150 0.97 2.21 12.63
CA PHE A 150 1.08 1.22 11.55
C PHE A 150 -0.20 0.40 11.40
N GLY A 151 -0.82 0.47 10.23
CA GLY A 151 -2.08 -0.21 9.93
C GLY A 151 -3.29 0.36 10.66
N VAL A 152 -3.24 1.63 11.12
CA VAL A 152 -4.34 2.29 11.81
C VAL A 152 -4.82 3.50 11.02
N ALA A 153 -6.12 3.58 10.75
CA ALA A 153 -6.71 4.70 10.02
C ALA A 153 -6.45 6.03 10.74
N PRO A 154 -6.17 7.13 10.02
CA PRO A 154 -5.91 8.45 10.62
C PRO A 154 -7.03 8.94 11.54
N SER A 155 -8.29 8.67 11.18
CA SER A 155 -9.45 9.01 12.03
C SER A 155 -9.45 8.27 13.36
N THR A 156 -9.01 7.01 13.38
CA THR A 156 -8.87 6.23 14.62
C THR A 156 -7.76 6.79 15.51
N LEU A 157 -6.64 7.19 14.93
CA LEU A 157 -5.55 7.84 15.68
C LEU A 157 -6.01 9.16 16.31
N GLN A 158 -6.72 9.97 15.55
CA GLN A 158 -7.29 11.23 16.05
C GLN A 158 -8.28 10.99 17.20
N TYR A 159 -9.17 10.02 17.07
CA TYR A 159 -10.10 9.66 18.13
C TYR A 159 -9.38 9.22 19.42
N ARG A 160 -8.35 8.37 19.30
CA ARG A 160 -7.54 7.92 20.46
C ARG A 160 -6.86 9.09 21.17
N GLN A 161 -6.34 10.07 20.43
CA GLN A 161 -5.74 11.28 21.02
C GLN A 161 -6.77 12.14 21.78
N GLN A 162 -8.00 12.24 21.29
CA GLN A 162 -9.09 12.96 21.98
C GLN A 162 -9.54 12.25 23.26
N CYS A 163 -9.55 10.92 23.28
CA CYS A 163 -9.93 10.15 24.47
C CYS A 163 -8.82 10.06 25.53
N ALA A 164 -7.59 10.39 25.19
CA ALA A 164 -6.45 10.38 26.12
C ALA A 164 -6.23 11.71 26.84
N GLN A 165 -7.05 12.72 26.55
CA GLN A 165 -7.11 14.01 27.24
C GLN A 165 -8.25 14.00 28.26
#